data_ecb117e2bd17ace8aca7c14f7de26a58
#
_entry.id   ecb117e2bd17ace8aca7c14f7de26a58
#
_cell.length_a   1.000
_cell.length_b   1.000
_cell.length_c   1.000
_cell.angle_alpha   90.00
_cell.angle_beta   90.00
_cell.angle_gamma   90.00
#
_symmetry.space_group_name_H-M   'P 1'
#
loop_
_entity.id
_entity.type
_entity.pdbx_description
1 polymer ?
#
loop_
_entity_poly.entity_id
_entity_poly.type
_entity_poly.pdbx_seq_one_letter_code
_entity_poly.pdbx_strand_id
1 'polypeptide(L)'
;MAIIGLAALSGLSQADTLRCGSQLISVGDRMFEVQQKCGQPVSQDIVGYKETVNHFRQVDQVQVQEWVYGPNSGMYQYLRFEGGRLVRIDSKRGN
;
A
#
# COMPACT_ATOMS: atom_id res chain seq x y z
N MET A 1 12.20 17.17 -35.58
CA MET A 1 11.50 17.53 -34.37
C MET A 1 10.96 16.27 -33.69
N ALA A 2 11.28 16.10 -32.46
CA ALA A 2 10.85 14.93 -31.74
C ALA A 2 9.51 15.19 -31.08
N ILE A 3 8.64 14.24 -31.17
CA ILE A 3 7.37 14.31 -30.52
C ILE A 3 7.31 13.22 -29.48
N ILE A 4 7.02 13.62 -28.29
CA ILE A 4 6.95 12.70 -27.19
C ILE A 4 5.51 12.34 -26.96
N GLY A 5 5.21 11.10 -27.19
CA GLY A 5 3.89 10.61 -26.87
C GLY A 5 3.81 10.27 -25.40
N LEU A 6 2.79 10.75 -24.78
CA LEU A 6 2.52 10.42 -23.39
C LEU A 6 1.43 9.36 -23.35
N ALA A 7 1.75 8.28 -22.75
CA ALA A 7 0.74 7.27 -22.49
C ALA A 7 -0.03 7.68 -21.28
N ALA A 8 -1.31 7.89 -21.45
CA ALA A 8 -2.16 8.16 -20.32
C ALA A 8 -2.37 6.85 -19.57
N LEU A 9 -1.95 6.83 -18.34
CA LEU A 9 -2.19 5.67 -17.50
C LEU A 9 -3.44 5.92 -16.70
N SER A 10 -4.42 5.09 -16.92
CA SER A 10 -5.65 5.18 -16.17
C SER A 10 -5.69 4.01 -15.20
N GLY A 11 -6.49 4.14 -14.17
CA GLY A 11 -6.71 3.10 -13.20
C GLY A 11 -5.82 3.24 -12.00
N LEU A 12 -4.98 2.27 -11.78
CA LEU A 12 -4.22 2.15 -10.57
C LEU A 12 -2.95 2.99 -10.60
N SER A 13 -2.76 3.83 -9.59
CA SER A 13 -1.54 4.58 -9.39
C SER A 13 -0.80 4.02 -8.20
N GLN A 14 0.49 3.84 -8.36
CA GLN A 14 1.36 3.40 -7.28
C GLN A 14 2.10 4.57 -6.70
N ALA A 15 2.32 4.51 -5.40
CA ALA A 15 3.10 5.51 -4.69
C ALA A 15 4.04 4.83 -3.73
N ASP A 16 5.10 5.51 -3.36
CA ASP A 16 6.02 5.02 -2.31
C ASP A 16 5.68 5.64 -0.97
N THR A 17 4.92 6.71 -0.95
CA THR A 17 4.54 7.41 0.26
C THR A 17 3.08 7.80 0.20
N LEU A 18 2.50 8.01 1.37
CA LEU A 18 1.14 8.49 1.51
C LEU A 18 1.09 9.47 2.67
N ARG A 19 0.45 10.60 2.45
CA ARG A 19 0.26 11.58 3.50
C ARG A 19 -1.07 11.35 4.20
N CYS A 20 -1.02 11.21 5.50
CA CYS A 20 -2.19 11.09 6.35
C CYS A 20 -2.23 12.34 7.23
N GLY A 21 -2.99 13.34 6.80
CA GLY A 21 -2.98 14.61 7.47
C GLY A 21 -1.60 15.25 7.39
N SER A 22 -0.98 15.51 8.53
CA SER A 22 0.36 16.05 8.59
C SER A 22 1.42 14.97 8.70
N GLN A 23 1.02 13.70 8.73
CA GLN A 23 1.95 12.59 8.87
C GLN A 23 2.21 11.93 7.53
N LEU A 24 3.39 11.36 7.39
CA LEU A 24 3.77 10.69 6.17
C LEU A 24 4.13 9.25 6.46
N ILE A 25 3.58 8.33 5.69
CA ILE A 25 3.98 6.93 5.74
C ILE A 25 4.67 6.56 4.43
N SER A 26 5.51 5.54 4.50
CA SER A 26 6.32 5.12 3.36
C SER A 26 6.36 3.61 3.26
N VAL A 27 6.60 3.12 2.06
CA VAL A 27 6.88 1.70 1.87
C VAL A 27 8.04 1.30 2.77
N GLY A 28 7.87 0.21 3.49
CA GLY A 28 8.81 -0.25 4.52
C GLY A 28 8.34 -0.01 5.94
N ASP A 29 7.37 0.88 6.12
CA ASP A 29 6.83 1.16 7.45
C ASP A 29 6.07 -0.04 7.99
N ARG A 30 6.04 -0.14 9.31
CA ARG A 30 5.31 -1.22 9.98
C ARG A 30 3.85 -0.86 10.11
N MET A 31 3.01 -1.88 10.21
CA MET A 31 1.57 -1.70 10.38
C MET A 31 1.26 -0.78 11.56
N PHE A 32 1.98 -0.95 12.66
CA PHE A 32 1.78 -0.15 13.85
C PHE A 32 2.01 1.34 13.56
N GLU A 33 3.06 1.64 12.83
CA GLU A 33 3.38 3.02 12.47
C GLU A 33 2.32 3.61 11.56
N VAL A 34 1.84 2.82 10.60
CA VAL A 34 0.79 3.26 9.69
C VAL A 34 -0.48 3.56 10.46
N GLN A 35 -0.85 2.69 11.38
CA GLN A 35 -2.06 2.88 12.17
C GLN A 35 -1.96 4.10 13.09
N GLN A 36 -0.80 4.33 13.65
CA GLN A 36 -0.60 5.51 14.48
C GLN A 36 -0.75 6.81 13.69
N LYS A 37 -0.23 6.81 12.46
CA LYS A 37 -0.21 8.03 11.65
C LYS A 37 -1.50 8.23 10.87
N CYS A 38 -2.12 7.17 10.43
CA CYS A 38 -3.29 7.23 9.54
C CYS A 38 -4.60 6.84 10.23
N GLY A 39 -4.54 6.27 11.43
CA GLY A 39 -5.73 5.84 12.15
C GLY A 39 -6.28 4.52 11.64
N GLN A 40 -7.53 4.26 11.99
CA GLN A 40 -8.20 3.02 11.58
C GLN A 40 -8.56 3.08 10.11
N PRO A 41 -8.21 2.06 9.34
CA PRO A 41 -8.66 1.97 7.96
C PRO A 41 -10.15 1.63 7.90
N VAL A 42 -10.78 1.89 6.77
CA VAL A 42 -12.18 1.52 6.57
C VAL A 42 -12.34 0.03 6.29
N SER A 43 -11.26 -0.63 5.93
CA SER A 43 -11.25 -2.06 5.68
C SER A 43 -9.89 -2.64 5.99
N GLN A 44 -9.88 -3.82 6.59
CA GLN A 44 -8.66 -4.58 6.86
C GLN A 44 -8.96 -6.04 6.57
N ASP A 45 -8.23 -6.63 5.64
CA ASP A 45 -8.44 -8.02 5.27
C ASP A 45 -7.12 -8.76 5.12
N ILE A 46 -7.12 -10.01 5.55
CA ILE A 46 -6.04 -10.92 5.21
C ILE A 46 -6.39 -11.47 3.83
N VAL A 47 -5.54 -11.15 2.86
CA VAL A 47 -5.82 -11.54 1.47
C VAL A 47 -5.01 -12.75 1.04
N GLY A 48 -4.11 -13.22 1.86
CA GLY A 48 -3.37 -14.43 1.54
C GLY A 48 -2.09 -14.55 2.35
N TYR A 49 -1.25 -15.45 1.87
CA TYR A 49 0.04 -15.72 2.48
C TYR A 49 1.07 -15.79 1.37
N LYS A 50 2.28 -15.39 1.69
CA LYS A 50 3.38 -15.39 0.74
C LYS A 50 4.56 -16.09 1.36
N GLU A 51 5.25 -16.90 0.56
CA GLU A 51 6.49 -17.52 0.99
C GLU A 51 7.64 -16.56 0.73
N THR A 52 8.52 -16.44 1.70
CA THR A 52 9.73 -15.66 1.58
C THR A 52 10.91 -16.51 1.99
N VAL A 53 12.08 -16.17 1.49
CA VAL A 53 13.31 -16.88 1.85
C VAL A 53 14.15 -15.91 2.65
N ASN A 54 14.48 -16.29 3.89
CA ASN A 54 15.32 -15.45 4.73
C ASN A 54 16.79 -15.66 4.36
N HIS A 55 17.69 -14.93 5.01
CA HIS A 55 19.10 -14.98 4.68
C HIS A 55 19.78 -16.29 5.14
N PHE A 56 19.07 -17.15 5.85
CA PHE A 56 19.52 -18.50 6.17
C PHE A 56 18.99 -19.53 5.18
N ARG A 57 18.35 -19.07 4.09
CA ARG A 57 17.74 -19.91 3.07
C ARG A 57 16.59 -20.74 3.59
N GLN A 58 15.97 -20.29 4.66
CA GLN A 58 14.78 -20.92 5.19
C GLN A 58 13.55 -20.29 4.57
N VAL A 59 12.57 -21.08 4.29
CA VAL A 59 11.31 -20.60 3.73
C VAL A 59 10.39 -20.23 4.88
N ASP A 60 9.96 -19.00 4.91
CA ASP A 60 8.98 -18.50 5.86
C ASP A 60 7.71 -18.15 5.13
N GLN A 61 6.60 -18.31 5.82
CA GLN A 61 5.31 -17.91 5.30
C GLN A 61 4.87 -16.66 6.04
N VAL A 62 4.58 -15.60 5.30
CA VAL A 62 4.15 -14.35 5.91
C VAL A 62 2.74 -14.03 5.45
N GLN A 63 2.00 -13.38 6.34
CA GLN A 63 0.63 -12.97 6.08
C GLN A 63 0.63 -11.75 5.18
N VAL A 64 -0.28 -11.74 4.22
CA VAL A 64 -0.50 -10.59 3.35
C VAL A 64 -1.83 -9.96 3.75
N GLN A 65 -1.80 -8.69 4.08
CA GLN A 65 -2.99 -7.93 4.44
C GLN A 65 -3.17 -6.75 3.51
N GLU A 66 -4.42 -6.40 3.30
CA GLU A 66 -4.77 -5.19 2.58
C GLU A 66 -5.59 -4.29 3.48
N TRP A 67 -5.15 -3.06 3.61
CA TRP A 67 -5.89 -2.03 4.34
C TRP A 67 -6.37 -1.00 3.35
N VAL A 68 -7.57 -0.49 3.57
CA VAL A 68 -8.15 0.52 2.70
C VAL A 68 -8.46 1.76 3.53
N TYR A 69 -7.99 2.90 3.05
CA TYR A 69 -8.29 4.20 3.64
C TYR A 69 -9.08 5.03 2.63
N GLY A 70 -9.93 5.87 3.13
CA GLY A 70 -10.71 6.75 2.30
C GLY A 70 -12.21 6.54 2.49
N PRO A 71 -13.05 7.13 1.64
CA PRO A 71 -12.63 7.94 0.49
C PRO A 71 -12.17 9.33 0.88
N ASN A 72 -11.26 9.86 0.10
CA ASN A 72 -10.79 11.21 0.24
C ASN A 72 -10.85 11.82 -1.14
N SER A 73 -11.78 12.75 -1.35
CA SER A 73 -12.05 13.32 -2.66
C SER A 73 -12.36 12.24 -3.71
N GLY A 74 -13.09 11.20 -3.28
CA GLY A 74 -13.47 10.10 -4.16
C GLY A 74 -12.39 9.06 -4.39
N MET A 75 -11.25 9.20 -3.74
CA MET A 75 -10.14 8.27 -3.90
C MET A 75 -10.00 7.38 -2.68
N TYR A 76 -9.71 6.12 -2.94
CA TYR A 76 -9.35 5.16 -1.90
C TYR A 76 -7.87 4.83 -2.03
N GLN A 77 -7.24 4.58 -0.89
CA GLN A 77 -5.85 4.18 -0.83
C GLN A 77 -5.81 2.73 -0.38
N TYR A 78 -5.16 1.89 -1.16
CA TYR A 78 -5.02 0.47 -0.87
C TYR A 78 -3.59 0.21 -0.45
N LEU A 79 -3.42 -0.24 0.79
CA LEU A 79 -2.12 -0.48 1.38
C LEU A 79 -1.93 -1.98 1.53
N ARG A 80 -0.89 -2.50 0.92
CA ARG A 80 -0.58 -3.92 1.03
C ARG A 80 0.56 -4.12 1.99
N PHE A 81 0.34 -4.99 2.96
CA PHE A 81 1.35 -5.36 3.95
C PHE A 81 1.73 -6.81 3.78
N GLU A 82 3.00 -7.09 3.84
CA GLU A 82 3.53 -8.45 3.82
C GLU A 82 4.43 -8.62 5.03
N GLY A 83 4.07 -9.56 5.88
CA GLY A 83 4.82 -9.78 7.11
C GLY A 83 4.83 -8.56 8.02
N GLY A 84 3.75 -7.78 7.99
CA GLY A 84 3.64 -6.60 8.85
C GLY A 84 4.32 -5.36 8.34
N ARG A 85 4.86 -5.38 7.13
CA ARG A 85 5.50 -4.22 6.53
C ARG A 85 4.77 -3.78 5.29
N LEU A 86 4.66 -2.47 5.12
CA LEU A 86 4.03 -1.88 3.95
C LEU A 86 4.91 -2.09 2.74
N VAL A 87 4.35 -2.74 1.71
CA VAL A 87 5.12 -3.04 0.50
C VAL A 87 4.57 -2.31 -0.73
N ARG A 88 3.34 -1.83 -0.65
CA ARG A 88 2.72 -1.22 -1.81
C ARG A 88 1.60 -0.28 -1.39
N ILE A 89 1.51 0.85 -2.07
CA ILE A 89 0.42 1.81 -1.89
C ILE A 89 -0.16 2.09 -3.27
N ASP A 90 -1.44 1.83 -3.44
CA ASP A 90 -2.15 2.10 -4.67
C ASP A 90 -3.30 3.04 -4.40
N SER A 91 -3.55 3.93 -5.33
CA SER A 91 -4.69 4.84 -5.26
C SER A 91 -5.65 4.51 -6.37
N LYS A 92 -6.92 4.47 -6.04
CA LYS A 92 -7.94 4.10 -7.00
C LYS A 92 -9.21 4.89 -6.71
N ARG A 93 -9.81 5.41 -7.76
CA ARG A 93 -11.08 6.10 -7.61
C ARG A 93 -12.16 5.09 -7.27
N GLY A 94 -12.90 5.40 -6.22
CA GLY A 94 -14.06 4.62 -5.85
C GLY A 94 -15.31 5.20 -6.48
N ASN A 95 -16.24 4.37 -6.79
CA ASN A 95 -17.53 4.86 -7.26
C ASN A 95 -18.61 3.84 -7.01
#